data_b4f851f2e379420bff62f5b79da0ee11
#
_entry.id   b4f851f2e379420bff62f5b79da0ee11
#
_cell.length_a   1.000
_cell.length_b   1.000
_cell.length_c   1.000
_cell.angle_alpha   90.00
_cell.angle_beta   90.00
_cell.angle_gamma   90.00
#
_symmetry.space_group_name_H-M   'P 1'
#
loop_
_entity.id
_entity.type
_entity.pdbx_description
1 polymer ?
#
loop_
_entity_poly.entity_id
_entity_poly.type
_entity_poly.pdbx_seq_one_letter_code
_entity_poly.pdbx_strand_id
1 'polypeptide(L)'
;PAGLACAQQLARAGHNVEVFEKNDRVGGLLRYGIPNFKMEKHYIDKRILQMEAEGVKFKCNVNVGKDFSPENLMNDYDAIVLACGSEEPRDLDIPGRNLNGVHFAMDFLTLQNRICEGDSVSKENQISAKNKDVVVIGGGDTGSDCIGTSNRQGAKSVTQLEILDKPPKKENKLLTWPNWPLKLRTSSSHEEGVSRTWSVSTKSFQGDGKNLTSLVLKKVEWKKDANNKMNLNETQGPNSEIKLKADLVLLAMGFLHPKKDKLINDLGLELD
;
A
#
# COMPACT_ATOMS: atom_id res chain seq x y z
N PRO A 1 1.27 -13.83 0.21
CA PRO A 1 1.77 -14.52 -1.00
C PRO A 1 3.03 -15.35 -0.77
N ALA A 2 4.08 -14.77 -0.17
CA ALA A 2 5.35 -15.48 0.06
C ALA A 2 5.17 -16.70 0.98
N GLY A 3 4.45 -16.52 2.10
CA GLY A 3 4.14 -17.63 3.01
C GLY A 3 3.33 -18.74 2.33
N LEU A 4 2.36 -18.40 1.49
CA LEU A 4 1.59 -19.40 0.71
C LEU A 4 2.48 -20.18 -0.26
N ALA A 5 3.38 -19.50 -0.96
CA ALA A 5 4.32 -20.15 -1.87
C ALA A 5 5.25 -21.13 -1.11
N CYS A 6 5.77 -20.69 0.05
CA CYS A 6 6.60 -21.53 0.92
C CYS A 6 5.81 -22.74 1.45
N ALA A 7 4.61 -22.50 1.98
CA ALA A 7 3.74 -23.54 2.55
C ALA A 7 3.46 -24.66 1.54
N GLN A 8 3.13 -24.30 0.30
CA GLN A 8 2.88 -25.31 -0.74
C GLN A 8 4.12 -26.15 -1.04
N GLN A 9 5.31 -25.53 -1.17
CA GLN A 9 6.53 -26.26 -1.47
C GLN A 9 6.92 -27.20 -0.30
N LEU A 10 6.76 -26.75 0.94
CA LEU A 10 7.02 -27.57 2.12
C LEU A 10 6.05 -28.75 2.22
N ALA A 11 4.75 -28.54 1.98
CA ALA A 11 3.76 -29.63 1.97
C ALA A 11 4.09 -30.68 0.89
N ARG A 12 4.46 -30.24 -0.32
CA ARG A 12 4.89 -31.12 -1.41
C ARG A 12 6.18 -31.89 -1.10
N ALA A 13 7.04 -31.35 -0.25
CA ALA A 13 8.24 -32.02 0.24
C ALA A 13 7.95 -33.02 1.37
N GLY A 14 6.70 -33.15 1.81
CA GLY A 14 6.27 -34.10 2.82
C GLY A 14 6.23 -33.55 4.25
N HIS A 15 6.35 -32.27 4.45
CA HIS A 15 6.21 -31.63 5.77
C HIS A 15 4.75 -31.38 6.15
N ASN A 16 4.44 -31.47 7.44
CA ASN A 16 3.16 -31.00 7.97
C ASN A 16 3.21 -29.47 8.11
N VAL A 17 2.37 -28.77 7.35
CA VAL A 17 2.40 -27.30 7.28
C VAL A 17 1.12 -26.68 7.81
N GLU A 18 1.25 -25.76 8.74
CA GLU A 18 0.17 -24.90 9.22
C GLU A 18 0.51 -23.44 8.92
N VAL A 19 -0.47 -22.69 8.40
CA VAL A 19 -0.35 -21.27 8.09
C VAL A 19 -1.28 -20.50 9.03
N PHE A 20 -0.70 -19.63 9.84
CA PHE A 20 -1.44 -18.69 10.68
C PHE A 20 -1.65 -17.39 9.93
N GLU A 21 -2.89 -16.95 9.82
CA GLU A 21 -3.28 -15.68 9.21
C GLU A 21 -4.12 -14.86 10.18
N LYS A 22 -3.71 -13.62 10.44
CA LYS A 22 -4.43 -12.75 11.36
C LYS A 22 -5.80 -12.27 10.85
N ASN A 23 -5.94 -12.20 9.53
CA ASN A 23 -7.19 -11.82 8.88
C ASN A 23 -8.13 -13.03 8.76
N ASP A 24 -9.37 -12.75 8.38
CA ASP A 24 -10.43 -13.75 8.17
C ASP A 24 -10.18 -14.65 6.95
N ARG A 25 -9.30 -14.23 6.03
CA ARG A 25 -8.95 -14.97 4.81
C ARG A 25 -7.46 -14.85 4.49
N VAL A 26 -6.88 -15.89 3.95
CA VAL A 26 -5.49 -15.89 3.48
C VAL A 26 -5.34 -15.16 2.15
N GLY A 27 -4.12 -14.70 1.85
CA GLY A 27 -3.78 -14.08 0.58
C GLY A 27 -3.07 -12.74 0.70
N GLY A 28 -3.12 -12.09 1.87
CA GLY A 28 -2.43 -10.83 2.13
C GLY A 28 -2.77 -9.75 1.09
N LEU A 29 -1.76 -9.11 0.50
CA LEU A 29 -1.97 -8.03 -0.48
C LEU A 29 -2.70 -8.49 -1.75
N LEU A 30 -2.63 -9.77 -2.14
CA LEU A 30 -3.40 -10.28 -3.28
C LEU A 30 -4.90 -10.19 -3.02
N ARG A 31 -5.33 -10.42 -1.78
CA ARG A 31 -6.73 -10.38 -1.37
C ARG A 31 -7.18 -8.97 -0.96
N TYR A 32 -6.41 -8.32 -0.10
CA TYR A 32 -6.83 -7.08 0.56
C TYR A 32 -6.27 -5.82 -0.09
N GLY A 33 -5.19 -5.92 -0.89
CA GLY A 33 -4.53 -4.78 -1.52
C GLY A 33 -4.92 -4.61 -2.98
N ILE A 34 -4.59 -5.58 -3.83
CA ILE A 34 -4.84 -5.52 -5.27
C ILE A 34 -6.36 -5.45 -5.54
N PRO A 35 -6.85 -4.45 -6.28
CA PRO A 35 -8.27 -4.33 -6.57
C PRO A 35 -8.82 -5.51 -7.36
N ASN A 36 -10.09 -5.85 -7.15
CA ASN A 36 -10.77 -6.95 -7.81
C ASN A 36 -10.75 -6.82 -9.34
N PHE A 37 -10.82 -5.61 -9.87
CA PHE A 37 -10.75 -5.35 -11.32
C PHE A 37 -9.37 -5.61 -11.95
N LYS A 38 -8.31 -5.75 -11.13
CA LYS A 38 -6.97 -6.17 -11.58
C LYS A 38 -6.75 -7.67 -11.39
N MET A 39 -7.31 -8.24 -10.32
CA MET A 39 -7.21 -9.65 -10.02
C MET A 39 -8.43 -10.11 -9.22
N GLU A 40 -9.28 -10.89 -9.84
CA GLU A 40 -10.46 -11.48 -9.20
C GLU A 40 -10.06 -12.49 -8.11
N LYS A 41 -10.76 -12.45 -6.97
CA LYS A 41 -10.35 -13.21 -5.78
C LYS A 41 -10.59 -14.71 -5.88
N HIS A 42 -11.48 -15.15 -6.78
CA HIS A 42 -11.69 -16.58 -7.03
C HIS A 42 -10.41 -17.32 -7.47
N TYR A 43 -9.44 -16.63 -8.09
CA TYR A 43 -8.14 -17.24 -8.41
C TYR A 43 -7.35 -17.57 -7.14
N ILE A 44 -7.46 -16.74 -6.11
CA ILE A 44 -6.85 -17.00 -4.80
C ILE A 44 -7.54 -18.19 -4.16
N ASP A 45 -8.89 -18.20 -4.14
CA ASP A 45 -9.68 -19.26 -3.52
C ASP A 45 -9.38 -20.60 -4.16
N LYS A 46 -9.31 -20.67 -5.50
CA LYS A 46 -8.89 -21.88 -6.23
C LYS A 46 -7.51 -22.38 -5.80
N ARG A 47 -6.56 -21.45 -5.58
CA ARG A 47 -5.21 -21.82 -5.12
C ARG A 47 -5.20 -22.30 -3.68
N ILE A 48 -6.01 -21.70 -2.80
CA ILE A 48 -6.13 -22.15 -1.41
C ILE A 48 -6.71 -23.56 -1.34
N LEU A 49 -7.81 -23.82 -2.05
CA LEU A 49 -8.41 -25.16 -2.13
C LEU A 49 -7.41 -26.22 -2.63
N GLN A 50 -6.58 -25.87 -3.62
CA GLN A 50 -5.51 -26.75 -4.08
C GLN A 50 -4.48 -27.03 -2.98
N MET A 51 -4.03 -25.99 -2.25
CA MET A 51 -3.05 -26.14 -1.17
C MET A 51 -3.61 -26.99 -0.01
N GLU A 52 -4.89 -26.81 0.33
CA GLU A 52 -5.59 -27.64 1.32
C GLU A 52 -5.62 -29.11 0.89
N ALA A 53 -5.95 -29.37 -0.39
CA ALA A 53 -5.91 -30.71 -0.95
C ALA A 53 -4.49 -31.33 -0.98
N GLU A 54 -3.46 -30.49 -1.05
CA GLU A 54 -2.04 -30.87 -0.94
C GLU A 54 -1.57 -31.00 0.52
N GLY A 55 -2.44 -30.77 1.52
CA GLY A 55 -2.18 -31.01 2.93
C GLY A 55 -1.78 -29.78 3.75
N VAL A 56 -1.83 -28.57 3.17
CA VAL A 56 -1.62 -27.33 3.94
C VAL A 56 -2.84 -27.02 4.79
N LYS A 57 -2.64 -26.71 6.06
CA LYS A 57 -3.70 -26.31 7.00
C LYS A 57 -3.66 -24.79 7.20
N PHE A 58 -4.82 -24.13 7.12
CA PHE A 58 -4.95 -22.70 7.35
C PHE A 58 -5.70 -22.41 8.65
N LYS A 59 -5.14 -21.52 9.47
CA LYS A 59 -5.73 -21.00 10.71
C LYS A 59 -5.90 -19.48 10.57
N CYS A 60 -7.05 -19.07 10.06
CA CYS A 60 -7.42 -17.66 9.93
C CYS A 60 -7.93 -17.08 11.26
N ASN A 61 -7.97 -15.74 11.36
CA ASN A 61 -8.30 -15.01 12.58
C ASN A 61 -7.38 -15.33 13.77
N VAL A 62 -6.13 -15.67 13.50
CA VAL A 62 -5.12 -15.93 14.53
C VAL A 62 -3.95 -14.98 14.36
N ASN A 63 -3.93 -13.94 15.19
CA ASN A 63 -2.84 -12.98 15.25
C ASN A 63 -1.78 -13.49 16.24
N VAL A 64 -0.70 -14.04 15.72
CA VAL A 64 0.42 -14.52 16.54
C VAL A 64 1.08 -13.33 17.25
N GLY A 65 1.33 -13.48 18.53
CA GLY A 65 1.76 -12.40 19.41
C GLY A 65 0.61 -11.76 20.20
N LYS A 66 -0.66 -11.97 19.77
CA LYS A 66 -1.84 -11.51 20.45
C LYS A 66 -2.78 -12.67 20.87
N ASP A 67 -3.23 -13.46 19.88
CA ASP A 67 -4.20 -14.54 20.09
C ASP A 67 -3.52 -15.89 20.27
N PHE A 68 -2.29 -16.03 19.80
CA PHE A 68 -1.44 -17.21 19.91
C PHE A 68 -0.03 -16.76 20.32
N SER A 69 0.53 -17.41 21.36
CA SER A 69 1.85 -17.03 21.90
C SER A 69 2.98 -17.39 20.93
N PRO A 70 3.97 -16.53 20.71
CA PRO A 70 5.21 -16.90 19.99
C PRO A 70 5.96 -18.05 20.66
N GLU A 71 5.89 -18.18 21.98
CA GLU A 71 6.48 -19.31 22.72
C GLU A 71 5.83 -20.65 22.33
N ASN A 72 4.51 -20.68 22.14
CA ASN A 72 3.82 -21.89 21.67
C ASN A 72 4.28 -22.27 20.26
N LEU A 73 4.56 -21.30 19.38
CA LEU A 73 5.16 -21.62 18.07
C LEU A 73 6.52 -22.32 18.21
N MET A 74 7.35 -21.83 19.13
CA MET A 74 8.69 -22.42 19.37
C MET A 74 8.63 -23.82 19.96
N ASN A 75 7.58 -24.12 20.74
CA ASN A 75 7.41 -25.42 21.39
C ASN A 75 6.70 -26.45 20.48
N ASP A 76 5.76 -25.99 19.66
CA ASP A 76 4.85 -26.89 18.92
C ASP A 76 5.33 -27.19 17.49
N TYR A 77 6.32 -26.43 16.97
CA TYR A 77 6.79 -26.54 15.59
C TYR A 77 8.31 -26.68 15.50
N ASP A 78 8.77 -27.55 14.62
CA ASP A 78 10.20 -27.77 14.36
C ASP A 78 10.87 -26.61 13.62
N ALA A 79 10.11 -25.87 12.83
CA ALA A 79 10.58 -24.70 12.08
C ALA A 79 9.47 -23.66 11.87
N ILE A 80 9.85 -22.39 11.88
CA ILE A 80 8.94 -21.24 11.71
C ILE A 80 9.42 -20.39 10.54
N VAL A 81 8.50 -20.07 9.63
CA VAL A 81 8.74 -19.13 8.52
C VAL A 81 7.89 -17.89 8.73
N LEU A 82 8.53 -16.74 8.95
CA LEU A 82 7.86 -15.47 9.06
C LEU A 82 7.69 -14.84 7.67
N ALA A 83 6.46 -14.66 7.24
CA ALA A 83 6.09 -14.06 5.96
C ALA A 83 5.01 -12.97 6.11
N CYS A 84 5.15 -12.17 7.17
CA CYS A 84 4.15 -11.17 7.60
C CYS A 84 4.04 -9.98 6.64
N GLY A 85 5.07 -9.74 5.82
CA GLY A 85 5.14 -8.57 4.95
C GLY A 85 5.48 -7.29 5.70
N SER A 86 5.59 -6.20 4.94
CA SER A 86 5.84 -4.86 5.47
C SER A 86 4.49 -4.17 5.64
N GLU A 87 4.12 -3.82 6.87
CA GLU A 87 2.81 -3.26 7.20
C GLU A 87 2.87 -1.87 7.85
N GLU A 88 4.07 -1.41 8.26
CA GLU A 88 4.22 -0.06 8.78
C GLU A 88 4.22 0.93 7.61
N PRO A 89 3.13 1.72 7.43
CA PRO A 89 3.05 2.62 6.29
C PRO A 89 3.96 3.82 6.49
N ARG A 90 4.52 4.33 5.39
CA ARG A 90 5.16 5.64 5.39
C ARG A 90 4.09 6.72 5.54
N ASP A 91 4.25 7.59 6.52
CA ASP A 91 3.30 8.67 6.81
C ASP A 91 3.90 10.06 6.50
N LEU A 92 3.06 11.09 6.56
CA LEU A 92 3.41 12.50 6.47
C LEU A 92 3.07 13.18 7.80
N ASP A 93 4.09 13.47 8.60
CA ASP A 93 3.94 14.26 9.84
C ASP A 93 3.93 15.76 9.49
N ILE A 94 2.79 16.23 8.99
CA ILE A 94 2.58 17.61 8.55
C ILE A 94 1.26 18.17 9.12
N PRO A 95 1.11 19.51 9.19
CA PRO A 95 -0.11 20.12 9.67
C PRO A 95 -1.35 19.63 8.93
N GLY A 96 -2.41 19.29 9.68
CA GLY A 96 -3.67 18.83 9.15
C GLY A 96 -3.75 17.31 8.85
N ARG A 97 -2.70 16.50 9.20
CA ARG A 97 -2.68 15.06 8.98
C ARG A 97 -3.92 14.34 9.54
N ASN A 98 -4.46 14.83 10.63
CA ASN A 98 -5.60 14.22 11.35
C ASN A 98 -6.98 14.70 10.86
N LEU A 99 -7.05 15.45 9.77
CA LEU A 99 -8.33 15.86 9.20
C LEU A 99 -9.08 14.65 8.61
N ASN A 100 -10.40 14.63 8.77
CA ASN A 100 -11.25 13.66 8.10
C ASN A 100 -11.06 13.77 6.58
N GLY A 101 -10.85 12.65 5.93
CA GLY A 101 -10.57 12.59 4.49
C GLY A 101 -9.10 12.37 4.16
N VAL A 102 -8.19 12.27 5.14
CA VAL A 102 -6.79 11.87 4.92
C VAL A 102 -6.59 10.44 5.44
N HIS A 103 -6.41 9.48 4.52
CA HIS A 103 -6.34 8.05 4.83
C HIS A 103 -5.11 7.40 4.21
N PHE A 104 -4.66 6.30 4.79
CA PHE A 104 -3.71 5.43 4.09
C PHE A 104 -4.40 4.71 2.92
N ALA A 105 -3.66 4.51 1.85
CA ALA A 105 -4.13 3.80 0.66
C ALA A 105 -4.68 2.40 0.99
N MET A 106 -4.01 1.68 1.90
CA MET A 106 -4.42 0.33 2.27
C MET A 106 -5.75 0.28 3.03
N ASP A 107 -6.09 1.31 3.81
CA ASP A 107 -7.41 1.37 4.45
C ASP A 107 -8.51 1.46 3.39
N PHE A 108 -8.32 2.32 2.39
CA PHE A 108 -9.25 2.49 1.28
C PHE A 108 -9.39 1.23 0.42
N LEU A 109 -8.26 0.63 0.01
CA LEU A 109 -8.24 -0.54 -0.86
C LEU A 109 -8.79 -1.79 -0.15
N THR A 110 -8.42 -2.00 1.10
CA THR A 110 -8.91 -3.15 1.89
C THR A 110 -10.42 -3.09 2.07
N LEU A 111 -10.97 -1.92 2.43
CA LEU A 111 -12.42 -1.75 2.56
C LEU A 111 -13.15 -2.00 1.25
N GLN A 112 -12.62 -1.48 0.13
CA GLN A 112 -13.24 -1.71 -1.18
C GLN A 112 -13.18 -3.19 -1.59
N ASN A 113 -12.06 -3.87 -1.36
CA ASN A 113 -11.94 -5.30 -1.68
C ASN A 113 -12.93 -6.13 -0.85
N ARG A 114 -13.09 -5.84 0.45
CA ARG A 114 -14.08 -6.48 1.32
C ARG A 114 -15.51 -6.29 0.79
N ILE A 115 -15.86 -5.08 0.39
CA ILE A 115 -17.17 -4.79 -0.23
C ILE A 115 -17.36 -5.59 -1.51
N CYS A 116 -16.35 -5.69 -2.37
CA CYS A 116 -16.41 -6.47 -3.60
C CYS A 116 -16.56 -7.98 -3.35
N GLU A 117 -16.05 -8.49 -2.22
CA GLU A 117 -16.22 -9.89 -1.78
C GLU A 117 -17.52 -10.14 -1.02
N GLY A 118 -18.39 -9.12 -0.88
CA GLY A 118 -19.72 -9.25 -0.24
C GLY A 118 -19.73 -9.03 1.26
N ASP A 119 -18.63 -8.57 1.84
CA ASP A 119 -18.59 -8.26 3.29
C ASP A 119 -19.48 -7.06 3.61
N SER A 120 -20.19 -7.13 4.74
CA SER A 120 -20.98 -6.03 5.24
C SER A 120 -20.08 -4.99 5.90
N VAL A 121 -19.88 -3.86 5.25
CA VAL A 121 -19.18 -2.69 5.79
C VAL A 121 -20.18 -1.57 6.01
N SER A 122 -20.32 -1.10 7.26
CA SER A 122 -21.23 0.01 7.60
C SER A 122 -20.85 1.27 6.81
N LYS A 123 -21.84 2.05 6.40
CA LYS A 123 -21.62 3.29 5.62
C LYS A 123 -20.70 4.28 6.31
N GLU A 124 -20.74 4.32 7.63
CA GLU A 124 -19.90 5.21 8.45
C GLU A 124 -18.42 4.84 8.39
N ASN A 125 -18.11 3.57 8.21
CA ASN A 125 -16.75 3.05 8.12
C ASN A 125 -16.23 2.99 6.68
N GLN A 126 -17.06 3.33 5.67
CA GLN A 126 -16.65 3.33 4.27
C GLN A 126 -15.85 4.58 3.93
N ILE A 127 -14.67 4.40 3.35
CA ILE A 127 -13.93 5.46 2.68
C ILE A 127 -14.42 5.48 1.22
N SER A 128 -15.12 6.54 0.84
CA SER A 128 -15.71 6.66 -0.51
C SER A 128 -15.15 7.84 -1.28
N ALA A 129 -14.78 7.60 -2.53
CA ALA A 129 -14.35 8.62 -3.48
C ALA A 129 -15.52 9.24 -4.27
N LYS A 130 -16.74 8.75 -4.12
CA LYS A 130 -17.90 9.19 -4.89
C LYS A 130 -18.13 10.69 -4.78
N ASN A 131 -18.20 11.37 -5.94
CA ASN A 131 -18.40 12.83 -6.07
C ASN A 131 -17.33 13.69 -5.36
N LYS A 132 -16.14 13.15 -5.07
CA LYS A 132 -15.05 13.85 -4.38
C LYS A 132 -13.92 14.23 -5.34
N ASP A 133 -13.24 15.32 -5.02
CA ASP A 133 -11.93 15.65 -5.58
C ASP A 133 -10.89 14.84 -4.80
N VAL A 134 -10.32 13.81 -5.45
CA VAL A 134 -9.41 12.83 -4.83
C VAL A 134 -7.97 13.16 -5.17
N VAL A 135 -7.09 13.13 -4.18
CA VAL A 135 -5.65 13.26 -4.36
C VAL A 135 -4.95 11.99 -3.86
N VAL A 136 -4.14 11.39 -4.72
CA VAL A 136 -3.31 10.22 -4.39
C VAL A 136 -1.86 10.68 -4.29
N ILE A 137 -1.23 10.49 -3.14
CA ILE A 137 0.18 10.82 -2.91
C ILE A 137 1.02 9.57 -3.04
N GLY A 138 1.81 9.50 -4.12
CA GLY A 138 2.68 8.39 -4.46
C GLY A 138 2.45 7.84 -5.87
N GLY A 139 3.54 7.51 -6.57
CA GLY A 139 3.56 7.13 -7.99
C GLY A 139 3.64 5.62 -8.27
N GLY A 140 3.63 4.77 -7.24
CA GLY A 140 3.75 3.32 -7.36
C GLY A 140 2.45 2.60 -7.71
N ASP A 141 2.50 1.25 -7.69
CA ASP A 141 1.35 0.40 -8.03
C ASP A 141 0.17 0.61 -7.08
N THR A 142 0.43 0.81 -5.77
CA THR A 142 -0.62 1.14 -4.79
C THR A 142 -1.34 2.44 -5.15
N GLY A 143 -0.59 3.46 -5.61
CA GLY A 143 -1.18 4.71 -6.10
C GLY A 143 -2.06 4.47 -7.33
N SER A 144 -1.60 3.67 -8.27
CA SER A 144 -2.38 3.24 -9.45
C SER A 144 -3.67 2.51 -9.06
N ASP A 145 -3.63 1.65 -8.05
CA ASP A 145 -4.79 0.93 -7.52
C ASP A 145 -5.81 1.89 -6.91
N CYS A 146 -5.34 2.89 -6.15
CA CYS A 146 -6.18 3.94 -5.61
C CYS A 146 -6.86 4.77 -6.71
N ILE A 147 -6.15 5.10 -7.78
CA ILE A 147 -6.70 5.85 -8.93
C ILE A 147 -7.85 5.07 -9.57
N GLY A 148 -7.61 3.82 -9.97
CA GLY A 148 -8.63 3.00 -10.62
C GLY A 148 -9.84 2.74 -9.71
N THR A 149 -9.60 2.51 -8.42
CA THR A 149 -10.68 2.35 -7.43
C THR A 149 -11.50 3.63 -7.28
N SER A 150 -10.84 4.79 -7.20
CA SER A 150 -11.51 6.10 -7.07
C SER A 150 -12.37 6.42 -8.31
N ASN A 151 -11.86 6.17 -9.51
CA ASN A 151 -12.61 6.37 -10.76
C ASN A 151 -13.86 5.47 -10.79
N ARG A 152 -13.74 4.19 -10.42
CA ARG A 152 -14.87 3.25 -10.38
C ARG A 152 -15.90 3.56 -9.31
N GLN A 153 -15.48 4.20 -8.22
CA GLN A 153 -16.40 4.73 -7.21
C GLN A 153 -17.11 6.02 -7.66
N GLY A 154 -16.74 6.61 -8.79
CA GLY A 154 -17.32 7.84 -9.32
C GLY A 154 -16.74 9.10 -8.69
N ALA A 155 -15.42 9.16 -8.53
CA ALA A 155 -14.73 10.39 -8.16
C ALA A 155 -15.02 11.53 -9.14
N LYS A 156 -15.12 12.76 -8.64
CA LYS A 156 -15.30 13.95 -9.48
C LYS A 156 -14.03 14.28 -10.24
N SER A 157 -12.89 14.16 -9.59
CA SER A 157 -11.56 14.29 -10.17
C SER A 157 -10.57 13.40 -9.41
N VAL A 158 -9.51 12.96 -10.09
CA VAL A 158 -8.40 12.25 -9.46
C VAL A 158 -7.10 12.91 -9.86
N THR A 159 -6.28 13.28 -8.88
CA THR A 159 -4.94 13.84 -9.07
C THR A 159 -3.91 12.97 -8.37
N GLN A 160 -2.84 12.59 -9.07
CA GLN A 160 -1.70 11.88 -8.51
C GLN A 160 -0.52 12.82 -8.33
N LEU A 161 0.08 12.80 -7.15
CA LEU A 161 1.26 13.58 -6.79
C LEU A 161 2.48 12.68 -6.60
N GLU A 162 3.61 13.11 -7.16
CA GLU A 162 4.86 12.39 -7.05
C GLU A 162 5.98 13.38 -6.65
N ILE A 163 6.76 12.98 -5.63
CA ILE A 163 7.88 13.79 -5.14
C ILE A 163 9.10 13.72 -6.06
N LEU A 164 9.22 12.62 -6.80
CA LEU A 164 10.29 12.43 -7.77
C LEU A 164 10.01 13.18 -9.07
N ASP A 165 11.06 13.41 -9.83
CA ASP A 165 10.95 13.99 -11.16
C ASP A 165 10.21 13.06 -12.11
N LYS A 166 9.58 13.66 -13.13
CA LYS A 166 8.88 12.88 -14.15
C LYS A 166 9.84 11.95 -14.87
N PRO A 167 9.64 10.62 -14.81
CA PRO A 167 10.51 9.68 -15.50
C PRO A 167 10.49 9.88 -17.02
N PRO A 168 11.59 9.54 -17.72
CA PRO A 168 11.65 9.63 -19.17
C PRO A 168 10.66 8.66 -19.83
N LYS A 169 10.16 8.99 -21.02
CA LYS A 169 9.24 8.11 -21.76
C LYS A 169 9.88 6.77 -22.14
N LYS A 170 11.19 6.78 -22.41
CA LYS A 170 11.98 5.59 -22.75
C LYS A 170 13.10 5.40 -21.74
N GLU A 171 13.41 4.15 -21.40
CA GLU A 171 14.53 3.83 -20.53
C GLU A 171 15.88 4.17 -21.17
N ASN A 172 16.86 4.50 -20.34
CA ASN A 172 18.27 4.54 -20.71
C ASN A 172 19.00 3.36 -20.06
N LYS A 173 19.21 2.27 -20.79
CA LYS A 173 19.85 1.06 -20.28
C LYS A 173 21.25 1.29 -19.72
N LEU A 174 22.00 2.25 -20.27
CA LEU A 174 23.34 2.59 -19.77
C LEU A 174 23.34 3.11 -18.32
N LEU A 175 22.21 3.70 -17.88
CA LEU A 175 22.06 4.23 -16.51
C LEU A 175 21.45 3.23 -15.55
N THR A 176 20.69 2.25 -16.02
CA THR A 176 19.85 1.43 -15.14
C THR A 176 20.17 -0.06 -15.18
N TRP A 177 20.74 -0.59 -16.28
CA TRP A 177 21.07 -2.02 -16.38
C TRP A 177 22.16 -2.42 -15.36
N PRO A 178 22.02 -3.54 -14.64
CA PRO A 178 20.95 -4.56 -14.69
C PRO A 178 19.74 -4.28 -13.78
N ASN A 179 19.65 -3.11 -13.21
CA ASN A 179 18.59 -2.73 -12.31
C ASN A 179 17.27 -2.43 -13.04
N TRP A 180 16.24 -2.17 -12.26
CA TRP A 180 14.90 -1.87 -12.77
C TRP A 180 14.87 -0.63 -13.67
N PRO A 181 14.22 -0.70 -14.85
CA PRO A 181 14.23 0.40 -15.80
C PRO A 181 13.57 1.67 -15.27
N LEU A 182 14.27 2.80 -15.33
CA LEU A 182 13.70 4.12 -15.06
C LEU A 182 12.98 4.62 -16.33
N LYS A 183 11.65 4.49 -16.32
CA LYS A 183 10.78 4.99 -17.40
C LYS A 183 9.39 5.35 -16.85
N LEU A 184 8.72 6.27 -17.55
CA LEU A 184 7.33 6.61 -17.23
C LEU A 184 6.44 5.38 -17.46
N ARG A 185 5.74 4.97 -16.42
CA ARG A 185 4.77 3.89 -16.48
C ARG A 185 3.36 4.45 -16.46
N THR A 186 2.52 3.89 -17.29
CA THR A 186 1.09 4.18 -17.34
C THR A 186 0.37 2.84 -17.25
N SER A 187 -0.48 2.67 -16.26
CA SER A 187 -1.34 1.49 -16.12
C SER A 187 -2.72 1.79 -16.68
N SER A 188 -3.54 0.76 -16.86
CA SER A 188 -4.94 0.92 -17.25
C SER A 188 -5.71 1.87 -16.33
N SER A 189 -5.42 1.85 -15.02
CA SER A 189 -6.03 2.79 -14.06
C SER A 189 -5.72 4.26 -14.36
N HIS A 190 -4.53 4.56 -14.87
CA HIS A 190 -4.19 5.93 -15.29
C HIS A 190 -4.96 6.34 -16.57
N GLU A 191 -5.20 5.39 -17.47
CA GLU A 191 -5.94 5.62 -18.73
C GLU A 191 -7.42 5.89 -18.48
N GLU A 192 -7.98 5.43 -17.36
CA GLU A 192 -9.35 5.74 -16.93
C GLU A 192 -9.57 7.22 -16.57
N GLY A 193 -8.50 7.97 -16.34
CA GLY A 193 -8.54 9.40 -16.08
C GLY A 193 -7.83 9.79 -14.78
N VAL A 194 -6.74 10.55 -14.91
CA VAL A 194 -6.00 11.12 -13.79
C VAL A 194 -5.15 12.29 -14.25
N SER A 195 -5.07 13.35 -13.44
CA SER A 195 -4.06 14.40 -13.57
C SER A 195 -2.83 14.01 -12.77
N ARG A 196 -1.63 13.97 -13.40
CA ARG A 196 -0.39 13.57 -12.74
C ARG A 196 0.56 14.75 -12.62
N THR A 197 1.08 14.98 -11.41
CA THR A 197 2.02 16.06 -11.11
C THR A 197 3.25 15.48 -10.41
N TRP A 198 4.43 15.85 -10.90
CA TRP A 198 5.74 15.43 -10.40
C TRP A 198 6.50 16.58 -9.77
N SER A 199 7.57 16.27 -9.06
CA SER A 199 8.46 17.25 -8.40
C SER A 199 7.69 18.17 -7.47
N VAL A 200 6.77 17.59 -6.66
CA VAL A 200 6.01 18.32 -5.65
C VAL A 200 6.01 17.58 -4.32
N SER A 201 6.15 18.31 -3.22
CA SER A 201 5.96 17.82 -1.86
C SER A 201 4.68 18.42 -1.26
N THR A 202 4.05 17.68 -0.36
CA THR A 202 2.89 18.19 0.40
C THR A 202 3.37 18.87 1.67
N LYS A 203 2.98 20.11 1.92
CA LYS A 203 3.38 20.91 3.09
C LYS A 203 2.35 20.88 4.21
N SER A 204 1.07 20.88 3.87
CA SER A 204 -0.02 20.83 4.83
C SER A 204 -1.32 20.39 4.17
N PHE A 205 -2.19 19.82 4.99
CA PHE A 205 -3.60 19.62 4.69
C PHE A 205 -4.40 20.75 5.34
N GLN A 206 -5.37 21.30 4.64
CA GLN A 206 -6.21 22.39 5.10
C GLN A 206 -7.66 21.94 5.18
N GLY A 207 -8.39 22.41 6.17
CA GLY A 207 -9.77 22.03 6.41
C GLY A 207 -10.64 23.16 6.94
N ASP A 208 -11.94 22.91 6.96
CA ASP A 208 -12.96 23.73 7.61
C ASP A 208 -13.39 23.06 8.94
N GLY A 209 -12.60 23.20 9.96
CA GLY A 209 -12.78 22.49 11.22
C GLY A 209 -12.20 21.07 11.18
N LYS A 210 -13.05 20.02 11.02
CA LYS A 210 -12.60 18.61 11.05
C LYS A 210 -12.36 18.00 9.66
N ASN A 211 -12.91 18.58 8.60
CA ASN A 211 -12.91 17.99 7.27
C ASN A 211 -11.86 18.61 6.35
N LEU A 212 -11.21 17.77 5.56
CA LEU A 212 -10.28 18.18 4.52
C LEU A 212 -11.01 18.97 3.43
N THR A 213 -10.41 20.08 2.96
CA THR A 213 -10.92 20.90 1.84
C THR A 213 -9.85 21.16 0.77
N SER A 214 -8.59 21.16 1.16
CA SER A 214 -7.47 21.38 0.23
C SER A 214 -6.14 20.92 0.84
N LEU A 215 -5.12 20.91 0.01
CA LEU A 215 -3.73 20.74 0.44
C LEU A 215 -2.84 21.80 -0.20
N VAL A 216 -1.75 22.11 0.48
CA VAL A 216 -0.70 23.02 0.00
C VAL A 216 0.48 22.19 -0.45
N LEU A 217 0.86 22.34 -1.70
CA LEU A 217 2.02 21.72 -2.32
C LEU A 217 3.16 22.72 -2.46
N LYS A 218 4.37 22.23 -2.42
CA LYS A 218 5.59 22.97 -2.73
C LYS A 218 6.29 22.28 -3.90
N LYS A 219 6.72 23.04 -4.89
CA LYS A 219 7.61 22.53 -5.94
C LYS A 219 8.97 22.21 -5.35
N VAL A 220 9.53 21.08 -5.76
CA VAL A 220 10.81 20.59 -5.26
C VAL A 220 11.75 20.22 -6.42
N GLU A 221 13.03 20.23 -6.13
CA GLU A 221 14.09 19.79 -7.03
C GLU A 221 15.04 18.84 -6.30
N TRP A 222 15.46 17.78 -6.97
CA TRP A 222 16.46 16.85 -6.49
C TRP A 222 17.85 17.30 -6.96
N LYS A 223 18.74 17.62 -6.02
CA LYS A 223 20.12 18.04 -6.33
C LYS A 223 21.12 17.17 -5.58
N LYS A 224 22.22 16.82 -6.25
CA LYS A 224 23.34 16.15 -5.61
C LYS A 224 24.16 17.15 -4.81
N ASP A 225 24.54 16.78 -3.58
CA ASP A 225 25.49 17.53 -2.79
C ASP A 225 26.95 17.21 -3.18
N ALA A 226 27.89 17.81 -2.47
CA ALA A 226 29.33 17.60 -2.68
C ALA A 226 29.77 16.13 -2.49
N ASN A 227 29.00 15.34 -1.74
CA ASN A 227 29.23 13.92 -1.46
C ASN A 227 28.45 13.00 -2.43
N ASN A 228 27.89 13.55 -3.52
CA ASN A 228 27.09 12.84 -4.51
C ASN A 228 25.77 12.25 -3.96
N LYS A 229 25.32 12.69 -2.76
CA LYS A 229 24.06 12.30 -2.16
C LYS A 229 22.93 13.17 -2.69
N MET A 230 21.81 12.54 -3.07
CA MET A 230 20.61 13.25 -3.54
C MET A 230 19.89 13.90 -2.37
N ASN A 231 19.70 15.21 -2.45
CA ASN A 231 18.96 16.00 -1.49
C ASN A 231 17.74 16.67 -2.15
N LEU A 232 16.64 16.69 -1.41
CA LEU A 232 15.41 17.37 -1.81
C LEU A 232 15.48 18.83 -1.39
N ASN A 233 15.34 19.75 -2.35
CA ASN A 233 15.31 21.17 -2.12
C ASN A 233 13.97 21.76 -2.55
N GLU A 234 13.41 22.64 -1.71
CA GLU A 234 12.22 23.39 -2.07
C GLU A 234 12.60 24.55 -3.00
N THR A 235 11.86 24.69 -4.10
CA THR A 235 12.03 25.86 -4.98
C THR A 235 11.49 27.12 -4.32
N GLN A 236 12.23 28.21 -4.46
CA GLN A 236 11.84 29.53 -3.93
C GLN A 236 11.18 30.38 -5.02
N GLY A 237 10.41 31.38 -4.63
CA GLY A 237 9.84 32.41 -5.50
C GLY A 237 8.32 32.31 -5.69
N PRO A 238 7.75 33.26 -6.43
CA PRO A 238 6.34 33.28 -6.73
C PRO A 238 5.96 32.02 -7.52
N ASN A 239 4.79 31.45 -7.21
CA ASN A 239 4.31 30.17 -7.80
C ASN A 239 5.07 28.91 -7.38
N SER A 240 5.90 28.96 -6.34
CA SER A 240 6.52 27.75 -5.75
C SER A 240 5.53 26.96 -4.90
N GLU A 241 4.46 27.57 -4.44
CA GLU A 241 3.36 26.93 -3.72
C GLU A 241 2.12 26.81 -4.60
N ILE A 242 1.43 25.68 -4.46
CA ILE A 242 0.21 25.36 -5.21
C ILE A 242 -0.83 24.91 -4.19
N LYS A 243 -1.98 25.58 -4.18
CA LYS A 243 -3.13 25.10 -3.42
C LYS A 243 -3.98 24.21 -4.32
N LEU A 244 -4.22 22.97 -3.88
CA LEU A 244 -5.00 21.99 -4.61
C LEU A 244 -6.24 21.61 -3.79
N LYS A 245 -7.42 21.71 -4.38
CA LYS A 245 -8.67 21.27 -3.76
C LYS A 245 -8.65 19.76 -3.60
N ALA A 246 -9.11 19.28 -2.44
CA ALA A 246 -9.25 17.87 -2.16
C ALA A 246 -10.29 17.62 -1.07
N ASP A 247 -11.15 16.63 -1.30
CA ASP A 247 -12.12 16.12 -0.34
C ASP A 247 -11.67 14.76 0.23
N LEU A 248 -10.71 14.10 -0.44
CA LEU A 248 -10.12 12.82 -0.06
C LEU A 248 -8.66 12.78 -0.48
N VAL A 249 -7.79 12.44 0.46
CA VAL A 249 -6.36 12.17 0.21
C VAL A 249 -6.04 10.73 0.57
N LEU A 250 -5.35 10.03 -0.34
CA LEU A 250 -4.90 8.65 -0.16
C LEU A 250 -3.37 8.62 -0.16
N LEU A 251 -2.79 8.25 0.98
CA LEU A 251 -1.34 8.15 1.16
C LEU A 251 -0.85 6.79 0.64
N ALA A 252 -0.22 6.77 -0.53
CA ALA A 252 0.27 5.59 -1.24
C ALA A 252 1.80 5.63 -1.38
N MET A 253 2.51 5.98 -0.29
CA MET A 253 3.95 6.26 -0.29
C MET A 253 4.82 5.04 0.05
N GLY A 254 4.25 3.83 0.08
CA GLY A 254 4.93 2.58 0.43
C GLY A 254 5.02 2.35 1.94
N PHE A 255 5.80 1.32 2.29
CA PHE A 255 5.95 0.82 3.65
C PHE A 255 7.41 0.93 4.10
N LEU A 256 7.62 0.92 5.41
CA LEU A 256 8.94 1.03 6.02
C LEU A 256 9.49 -0.36 6.38
N HIS A 257 8.74 -1.14 7.15
CA HIS A 257 9.18 -2.41 7.72
C HIS A 257 7.97 -3.24 8.20
N PRO A 258 8.14 -4.52 8.58
CA PRO A 258 7.15 -5.26 9.34
C PRO A 258 6.80 -4.53 10.63
N LYS A 259 5.58 -4.72 11.13
CA LYS A 259 5.23 -4.18 12.46
C LYS A 259 6.16 -4.77 13.52
N LYS A 260 6.78 -3.89 14.30
CA LYS A 260 7.61 -4.25 15.47
C LYS A 260 6.69 -4.54 16.66
N ASP A 261 5.97 -5.64 16.58
CA ASP A 261 5.02 -6.09 17.59
C ASP A 261 5.61 -7.20 18.48
N LYS A 262 4.75 -7.77 19.31
CA LYS A 262 5.13 -8.82 20.25
C LYS A 262 5.73 -10.06 19.57
N LEU A 263 5.27 -10.42 18.35
CA LEU A 263 5.81 -11.55 17.62
C LEU A 263 7.31 -11.40 17.34
N ILE A 264 7.70 -10.24 16.80
CA ILE A 264 9.12 -9.94 16.47
C ILE A 264 9.96 -9.87 17.73
N ASN A 265 9.44 -9.18 18.78
CA ASN A 265 10.17 -8.97 20.02
C ASN A 265 10.36 -10.26 20.82
N ASP A 266 9.31 -11.09 20.98
CA ASP A 266 9.36 -12.31 21.77
C ASP A 266 10.20 -13.41 21.09
N LEU A 267 10.30 -13.40 19.75
CA LEU A 267 11.20 -14.28 19.01
C LEU A 267 12.67 -13.78 19.01
N GLY A 268 12.94 -12.61 19.58
CA GLY A 268 14.31 -12.03 19.67
C GLY A 268 14.91 -11.71 18.30
N LEU A 269 14.10 -11.32 17.31
CA LEU A 269 14.56 -11.07 15.95
C LEU A 269 15.14 -9.68 15.81
N GLU A 270 16.31 -9.61 15.18
CA GLU A 270 16.89 -8.36 14.74
C GLU A 270 16.30 -7.94 13.38
N LEU A 271 16.06 -6.64 13.21
CA LEU A 271 15.58 -6.04 11.98
C LEU A 271 16.65 -5.12 11.41
N ASP A 272 16.90 -5.21 10.10
CA ASP A 272 17.80 -4.33 9.32
C ASP A 272 17.16 -2.98 8.96
#